data_97e82ab447eae6b5ffcee53836135f9b
#
_entry.id   97e82ab447eae6b5ffcee53836135f9b
#
_cell.length_a   1.000
_cell.length_b   1.000
_cell.length_c   1.000
_cell.angle_alpha   90.00
_cell.angle_beta   90.00
_cell.angle_gamma   90.00
#
_symmetry.space_group_name_H-M   'P 1'
#
loop_
_entity.id
_entity.type
_entity.pdbx_description
1 polymer ?
#
loop_
_entity_poly.entity_id
_entity_poly.type
_entity_poly.pdbx_seq_one_letter_code
_entity_poly.pdbx_strand_id
1 'polypeptide(L)'
;RMFVIAKQICEILKGQKKQKENKLDEKAKLYEAKAQAVRDAFYHHPECYDEATEQFGTGSQASYAIALFSGMAEEHEEQAVKALVEAVKKNGYHLTSGEVGLKQVFTALAEAGYSDVVYQMVMNPTAPSYRVFADNGLTTLPEYWNYEELWLGSMVRSRNHAMMGHVREWMTSFVLGLRPQSPGWTKMLVAPYAVAELTYAKGSVMTPWGIVKVSWKKENESFFLAAYIPLGIIATVCMPKEYGGSQLEVGSGEWKLKSIQVF
;
A
#
# COMPACT_ATOMS: atom_id res chain seq x y z
N ARG A 1 -16.72 -0.74 -2.67
CA ARG A 1 -16.64 0.74 -2.60
C ARG A 1 -17.57 1.31 -1.53
N MET A 2 -18.85 0.92 -1.49
CA MET A 2 -19.81 1.39 -0.46
C MET A 2 -19.37 1.04 0.96
N PHE A 3 -18.89 -0.18 1.19
CA PHE A 3 -18.36 -0.60 2.50
C PHE A 3 -17.22 0.29 2.99
N VAL A 4 -16.21 0.52 2.14
CA VAL A 4 -15.05 1.38 2.50
C VAL A 4 -15.49 2.79 2.84
N ILE A 5 -16.38 3.38 2.04
CA ILE A 5 -16.91 4.72 2.29
C ILE A 5 -17.69 4.76 3.60
N ALA A 6 -18.56 3.78 3.86
CA ALA A 6 -19.34 3.71 5.10
C ALA A 6 -18.41 3.57 6.32
N LYS A 7 -17.41 2.72 6.27
CA LYS A 7 -16.40 2.54 7.33
C LYS A 7 -15.61 3.84 7.58
N GLN A 8 -15.14 4.50 6.53
CA GLN A 8 -14.42 5.77 6.65
C GLN A 8 -15.27 6.89 7.25
N ILE A 9 -16.52 7.03 6.82
CA ILE A 9 -17.45 8.01 7.41
C ILE A 9 -17.69 7.71 8.89
N CYS A 10 -17.88 6.45 9.26
CA CYS A 10 -18.04 6.04 10.65
C CYS A 10 -16.83 6.46 11.50
N GLU A 11 -15.60 6.20 11.04
CA GLU A 11 -14.38 6.58 11.76
C GLU A 11 -14.24 8.12 11.91
N ILE A 12 -14.53 8.88 10.85
CA ILE A 12 -14.50 10.34 10.88
C ILE A 12 -15.51 10.87 11.92
N LEU A 13 -16.73 10.33 11.94
CA LEU A 13 -17.78 10.75 12.87
C LEU A 13 -17.44 10.39 14.32
N LYS A 14 -16.86 9.21 14.57
CA LYS A 14 -16.35 8.81 15.90
C LYS A 14 -15.23 9.74 16.38
N GLY A 15 -14.34 10.17 15.47
CA GLY A 15 -13.25 11.11 15.79
C GLY A 15 -13.73 12.54 16.15
N GLN A 16 -14.91 12.95 15.71
CA GLN A 16 -15.47 14.27 15.93
C GLN A 16 -16.27 14.42 17.24
N LYS A 17 -16.31 13.38 18.08
CA LYS A 17 -17.13 13.28 19.32
C LYS A 17 -17.00 14.44 20.31
N LYS A 18 -16.02 15.31 20.20
CA LYS A 18 -15.79 16.40 21.16
C LYS A 18 -16.74 17.60 21.04
N GLN A 19 -17.62 17.66 20.06
CA GLN A 19 -18.41 18.89 19.82
C GLN A 19 -19.95 18.80 19.73
N LYS A 20 -20.58 17.64 19.40
CA LYS A 20 -22.06 17.49 19.39
C LYS A 20 -22.47 16.01 19.53
N GLU A 21 -22.59 15.52 20.74
CA GLU A 21 -22.64 14.08 21.04
C GLU A 21 -23.77 13.25 20.42
N ASN A 22 -25.01 13.73 20.30
CA ASN A 22 -26.13 12.85 19.93
C ASN A 22 -26.32 12.62 18.42
N LYS A 23 -26.29 13.65 17.59
CA LYS A 23 -26.53 13.48 16.14
C LYS A 23 -25.39 12.79 15.37
N LEU A 24 -24.15 12.96 15.82
CA LEU A 24 -22.99 12.33 15.19
C LEU A 24 -22.91 10.83 15.53
N ASP A 25 -23.31 10.46 16.75
CA ASP A 25 -23.39 9.06 17.17
C ASP A 25 -24.47 8.28 16.42
N GLU A 26 -25.65 8.86 16.19
CA GLU A 26 -26.70 8.24 15.36
C GLU A 26 -26.24 8.03 13.92
N LYS A 27 -25.54 9.01 13.33
CA LYS A 27 -24.98 8.88 11.99
C LYS A 27 -23.88 7.84 11.95
N ALA A 28 -22.99 7.79 12.94
CA ALA A 28 -21.94 6.79 13.02
C ALA A 28 -22.53 5.37 13.05
N LYS A 29 -23.52 5.13 13.91
CA LYS A 29 -24.25 3.86 14.00
C LYS A 29 -24.95 3.49 12.68
N LEU A 30 -25.56 4.48 12.00
CA LEU A 30 -26.18 4.25 10.69
C LEU A 30 -25.16 3.76 9.65
N TYR A 31 -23.97 4.39 9.57
CA TYR A 31 -22.94 3.98 8.61
C TYR A 31 -22.26 2.67 9.00
N GLU A 32 -22.16 2.39 10.29
CA GLU A 32 -21.69 1.10 10.80
C GLU A 32 -22.63 -0.04 10.38
N ALA A 33 -23.95 0.16 10.57
CA ALA A 33 -24.97 -0.79 10.14
C ALA A 33 -24.97 -0.98 8.61
N LYS A 34 -24.79 0.10 7.83
CA LYS A 34 -24.65 0.01 6.37
C LYS A 34 -23.39 -0.74 5.94
N ALA A 35 -22.27 -0.52 6.62
CA ALA A 35 -21.05 -1.26 6.34
C ALA A 35 -21.25 -2.75 6.59
N GLN A 36 -21.87 -3.10 7.73
CA GLN A 36 -22.16 -4.50 8.05
C GLN A 36 -23.10 -5.13 7.02
N ALA A 37 -24.20 -4.46 6.65
CA ALA A 37 -25.13 -4.98 5.65
C ALA A 37 -24.45 -5.22 4.28
N VAL A 38 -23.52 -4.35 3.88
CA VAL A 38 -22.74 -4.57 2.64
C VAL A 38 -21.80 -5.77 2.78
N ARG A 39 -21.18 -5.95 3.95
CA ARG A 39 -20.32 -7.10 4.24
C ARG A 39 -21.12 -8.41 4.19
N ASP A 40 -22.27 -8.45 4.86
CA ASP A 40 -23.15 -9.62 4.87
C ASP A 40 -23.58 -10.00 3.45
N ALA A 41 -24.04 -9.01 2.66
CA ALA A 41 -24.41 -9.22 1.27
C ALA A 41 -23.24 -9.73 0.41
N PHE A 42 -22.02 -9.27 0.68
CA PHE A 42 -20.81 -9.71 -0.03
C PHE A 42 -20.53 -11.20 0.22
N TYR A 43 -20.57 -11.65 1.47
CA TYR A 43 -20.30 -13.04 1.83
C TYR A 43 -21.44 -14.00 1.40
N HIS A 44 -22.67 -13.51 1.29
CA HIS A 44 -23.79 -14.32 0.78
C HIS A 44 -23.88 -14.39 -0.74
N HIS A 45 -23.05 -13.62 -1.47
CA HIS A 45 -23.07 -13.62 -2.92
C HIS A 45 -21.96 -14.51 -3.49
N PRO A 46 -22.28 -15.64 -4.17
CA PRO A 46 -21.29 -16.63 -4.59
C PRO A 46 -20.23 -16.11 -5.57
N GLU A 47 -20.53 -15.06 -6.32
CA GLU A 47 -19.54 -14.40 -7.20
C GLU A 47 -18.57 -13.49 -6.43
N CYS A 48 -18.89 -13.13 -5.18
CA CYS A 48 -18.03 -12.29 -4.35
C CYS A 48 -17.13 -13.10 -3.42
N TYR A 49 -17.69 -14.17 -2.82
CA TYR A 49 -16.97 -15.08 -1.95
C TYR A 49 -17.53 -16.50 -2.08
N ASP A 50 -16.65 -17.45 -2.32
CA ASP A 50 -16.96 -18.89 -2.33
C ASP A 50 -16.44 -19.51 -1.02
N GLU A 51 -17.38 -19.87 -0.13
CA GLU A 51 -17.07 -20.44 1.19
C GLU A 51 -16.39 -21.82 1.08
N ALA A 52 -16.69 -22.60 0.05
CA ALA A 52 -16.11 -23.94 -0.10
C ALA A 52 -14.63 -23.91 -0.47
N THR A 53 -14.20 -22.88 -1.20
CA THR A 53 -12.82 -22.71 -1.67
C THR A 53 -12.11 -21.55 -0.98
N GLU A 54 -12.80 -20.79 -0.13
CA GLU A 54 -12.34 -19.54 0.49
C GLU A 54 -11.83 -18.52 -0.55
N GLN A 55 -12.42 -18.56 -1.75
CA GLN A 55 -11.99 -17.70 -2.85
C GLN A 55 -12.77 -16.40 -2.90
N PHE A 56 -12.05 -15.28 -3.01
CA PHE A 56 -12.63 -13.96 -3.25
C PHE A 56 -12.75 -13.68 -4.76
N GLY A 57 -13.99 -13.44 -5.21
CA GLY A 57 -14.31 -13.09 -6.59
C GLY A 57 -13.78 -14.16 -7.56
N THR A 58 -13.02 -13.71 -8.56
CA THR A 58 -12.44 -14.59 -9.58
C THR A 58 -11.13 -15.29 -9.17
N GLY A 59 -10.67 -15.10 -7.93
CA GLY A 59 -9.36 -15.60 -7.49
C GLY A 59 -8.16 -14.87 -8.13
N SER A 60 -8.40 -13.70 -8.73
CA SER A 60 -7.34 -12.90 -9.34
C SER A 60 -6.56 -12.09 -8.29
N GLN A 61 -5.36 -11.60 -8.67
CA GLN A 61 -4.59 -10.67 -7.83
C GLN A 61 -5.45 -9.49 -7.34
N ALA A 62 -6.27 -8.91 -8.23
CA ALA A 62 -7.14 -7.78 -7.90
C ALA A 62 -8.25 -8.19 -6.92
N SER A 63 -8.86 -9.37 -7.06
CA SER A 63 -9.95 -9.83 -6.19
C SER A 63 -9.50 -9.96 -4.74
N TYR A 64 -8.40 -10.68 -4.50
CA TYR A 64 -7.84 -10.83 -3.17
C TYR A 64 -7.35 -9.50 -2.59
N ALA A 65 -6.64 -8.70 -3.39
CA ALA A 65 -6.11 -7.43 -2.95
C ALA A 65 -7.20 -6.42 -2.59
N ILE A 66 -8.30 -6.37 -3.33
CA ILE A 66 -9.44 -5.50 -3.03
C ILE A 66 -10.15 -5.97 -1.76
N ALA A 67 -10.32 -7.28 -1.56
CA ALA A 67 -10.92 -7.83 -0.35
C ALA A 67 -10.07 -7.48 0.90
N LEU A 68 -8.77 -7.66 0.84
CA LEU A 68 -7.82 -7.28 1.89
C LEU A 68 -7.84 -5.78 2.16
N PHE A 69 -7.60 -4.97 1.14
CA PHE A 69 -7.52 -3.51 1.26
C PHE A 69 -8.83 -2.88 1.78
N SER A 70 -9.97 -3.43 1.43
CA SER A 70 -11.27 -2.94 1.89
C SER A 70 -11.64 -3.42 3.30
N GLY A 71 -10.92 -4.39 3.86
CA GLY A 71 -11.23 -5.04 5.12
C GLY A 71 -12.38 -6.06 4.99
N MET A 72 -12.76 -6.46 3.76
CA MET A 72 -13.74 -7.54 3.56
C MET A 72 -13.17 -8.89 4.00
N ALA A 73 -11.87 -9.13 3.79
CA ALA A 73 -11.21 -10.38 4.16
C ALA A 73 -10.81 -10.47 5.65
N GLU A 74 -11.32 -9.61 6.55
CA GLU A 74 -10.86 -9.50 7.95
C GLU A 74 -10.81 -10.84 8.70
N GLU A 75 -11.82 -11.70 8.51
CA GLU A 75 -11.88 -13.04 9.14
C GLU A 75 -11.04 -14.10 8.40
N HIS A 76 -10.65 -13.81 7.16
CA HIS A 76 -9.90 -14.69 6.26
C HIS A 76 -8.60 -14.03 5.78
N GLU A 77 -8.05 -13.07 6.55
CA GLU A 77 -6.92 -12.24 6.12
C GLU A 77 -5.69 -13.07 5.78
N GLU A 78 -5.33 -14.03 6.64
CA GLU A 78 -4.15 -14.87 6.42
C GLU A 78 -4.28 -15.73 5.15
N GLN A 79 -5.45 -16.34 4.93
CA GLN A 79 -5.74 -17.14 3.73
C GLN A 79 -5.75 -16.27 2.48
N ALA A 80 -6.39 -15.09 2.54
CA ALA A 80 -6.45 -14.16 1.42
C ALA A 80 -5.05 -13.62 1.03
N VAL A 81 -4.19 -13.36 2.01
CA VAL A 81 -2.78 -12.97 1.77
C VAL A 81 -2.02 -14.10 1.10
N LYS A 82 -2.11 -15.34 1.62
CA LYS A 82 -1.48 -16.52 1.01
C LYS A 82 -1.95 -16.72 -0.43
N ALA A 83 -3.26 -16.64 -0.65
CA ALA A 83 -3.85 -16.80 -1.98
C ALA A 83 -3.41 -15.68 -2.95
N LEU A 84 -3.30 -14.44 -2.48
CA LEU A 84 -2.76 -13.33 -3.28
C LEU A 84 -1.31 -13.59 -3.69
N VAL A 85 -0.46 -14.02 -2.75
CA VAL A 85 0.96 -14.34 -3.02
C VAL A 85 1.07 -15.49 -4.02
N GLU A 86 0.26 -16.54 -3.86
CA GLU A 86 0.24 -17.66 -4.80
C GLU A 86 -0.30 -17.26 -6.18
N ALA A 87 -1.30 -16.39 -6.26
CA ALA A 87 -1.77 -15.83 -7.53
C ALA A 87 -0.67 -15.03 -8.25
N VAL A 88 0.18 -14.30 -7.51
CA VAL A 88 1.34 -13.60 -8.08
C VAL A 88 2.38 -14.59 -8.59
N LYS A 89 2.76 -15.58 -7.78
CA LYS A 89 3.75 -16.61 -8.15
C LYS A 89 3.30 -17.44 -9.36
N LYS A 90 2.04 -17.89 -9.37
CA LYS A 90 1.44 -18.64 -10.48
C LYS A 90 1.49 -17.89 -11.80
N ASN A 91 1.43 -16.57 -11.75
CA ASN A 91 1.57 -15.69 -12.91
C ASN A 91 3.02 -15.23 -13.15
N GLY A 92 4.03 -15.91 -12.60
CA GLY A 92 5.44 -15.59 -12.82
C GLY A 92 5.84 -14.20 -12.36
N TYR A 93 5.23 -13.70 -11.27
CA TYR A 93 5.42 -12.35 -10.75
C TYR A 93 5.04 -11.22 -11.74
N HIS A 94 4.13 -11.48 -12.67
CA HIS A 94 3.62 -10.43 -13.55
C HIS A 94 2.47 -9.66 -12.91
N LEU A 95 2.37 -8.39 -13.28
CA LEU A 95 1.27 -7.50 -12.88
C LEU A 95 0.03 -7.79 -13.72
N THR A 96 -0.84 -8.68 -13.25
CA THR A 96 -2.09 -9.02 -13.95
C THR A 96 -3.26 -8.10 -13.61
N SER A 97 -3.07 -7.23 -12.63
CA SER A 97 -4.05 -6.22 -12.26
C SER A 97 -3.93 -4.97 -13.14
N GLY A 98 -5.05 -4.44 -13.59
CA GLY A 98 -5.11 -3.13 -14.22
C GLY A 98 -5.13 -1.99 -13.19
N GLU A 99 -5.29 -0.76 -13.69
CA GLU A 99 -5.24 0.49 -12.92
C GLU A 99 -6.13 0.50 -11.68
N VAL A 100 -7.30 -0.14 -11.72
CA VAL A 100 -8.26 -0.14 -10.60
C VAL A 100 -7.79 -0.98 -9.42
N GLY A 101 -7.12 -2.11 -9.69
CA GLY A 101 -6.66 -3.03 -8.65
C GLY A 101 -5.20 -2.86 -8.24
N LEU A 102 -4.41 -2.12 -9.02
CA LEU A 102 -2.97 -2.04 -8.89
C LEU A 102 -2.51 -1.49 -7.53
N LYS A 103 -3.15 -0.40 -7.07
CA LYS A 103 -2.89 0.16 -5.74
C LYS A 103 -3.11 -0.87 -4.64
N GLN A 104 -4.24 -1.56 -4.70
CA GLN A 104 -4.64 -2.54 -3.70
C GLN A 104 -3.67 -3.72 -3.65
N VAL A 105 -3.21 -4.20 -4.81
CA VAL A 105 -2.21 -5.29 -4.89
C VAL A 105 -0.91 -4.88 -4.18
N PHE A 106 -0.37 -3.70 -4.49
CA PHE A 106 0.86 -3.23 -3.85
C PHE A 106 0.70 -3.01 -2.36
N THR A 107 -0.41 -2.36 -1.96
CA THR A 107 -0.66 -2.06 -0.55
C THR A 107 -0.88 -3.33 0.25
N ALA A 108 -1.76 -4.25 -0.20
CA ALA A 108 -2.05 -5.48 0.52
C ALA A 108 -0.81 -6.37 0.69
N LEU A 109 -0.02 -6.55 -0.36
CA LEU A 109 1.23 -7.31 -0.27
C LEU A 109 2.23 -6.64 0.68
N ALA A 110 2.41 -5.32 0.57
CA ALA A 110 3.40 -4.61 1.39
C ALA A 110 2.99 -4.52 2.86
N GLU A 111 1.71 -4.32 3.18
CA GLU A 111 1.19 -4.35 4.56
C GLU A 111 1.34 -5.73 5.20
N ALA A 112 1.15 -6.79 4.41
CA ALA A 112 1.38 -8.16 4.84
C ALA A 112 2.87 -8.57 4.92
N GLY A 113 3.81 -7.65 4.63
CA GLY A 113 5.25 -7.90 4.72
C GLY A 113 5.88 -8.53 3.47
N TYR A 114 5.20 -8.50 2.32
CA TYR A 114 5.67 -9.08 1.05
C TYR A 114 6.19 -8.02 0.06
N SER A 115 6.88 -6.98 0.54
CA SER A 115 7.47 -5.95 -0.35
C SER A 115 8.53 -6.51 -1.31
N ASP A 116 9.20 -7.63 -0.98
CA ASP A 116 10.08 -8.31 -1.92
C ASP A 116 9.30 -8.91 -3.10
N VAL A 117 8.09 -9.42 -2.86
CA VAL A 117 7.19 -9.89 -3.92
C VAL A 117 6.80 -8.71 -4.82
N VAL A 118 6.44 -7.57 -4.25
CA VAL A 118 6.15 -6.35 -5.02
C VAL A 118 7.35 -5.91 -5.84
N TYR A 119 8.55 -5.96 -5.26
CA TYR A 119 9.78 -5.64 -5.99
C TYR A 119 9.99 -6.54 -7.20
N GLN A 120 9.80 -7.86 -7.04
CA GLN A 120 9.91 -8.82 -8.15
C GLN A 120 8.89 -8.54 -9.25
N MET A 121 7.65 -8.17 -8.88
CA MET A 121 6.61 -7.79 -9.84
C MET A 121 6.99 -6.52 -10.63
N VAL A 122 7.49 -5.50 -9.93
CA VAL A 122 7.90 -4.21 -10.52
C VAL A 122 9.10 -4.39 -11.44
N MET A 123 10.06 -5.22 -11.04
CA MET A 123 11.34 -5.46 -11.72
C MET A 123 11.34 -6.68 -12.63
N ASN A 124 10.20 -7.29 -12.90
CA ASN A 124 10.10 -8.41 -13.81
C ASN A 124 10.63 -8.01 -15.21
N PRO A 125 11.56 -8.78 -15.81
CA PRO A 125 12.17 -8.43 -17.10
C PRO A 125 11.23 -8.58 -18.29
N THR A 126 10.07 -9.19 -18.09
CA THR A 126 9.05 -9.40 -19.13
C THR A 126 7.74 -8.71 -18.79
N ALA A 127 6.97 -8.33 -19.80
CA ALA A 127 5.66 -7.69 -19.61
C ALA A 127 4.62 -8.70 -19.05
N PRO A 128 3.70 -8.23 -18.21
CA PRO A 128 3.49 -6.85 -17.71
C PRO A 128 4.38 -6.49 -16.51
N SER A 129 5.19 -5.44 -16.63
CA SER A 129 5.98 -4.90 -15.53
C SER A 129 6.41 -3.45 -15.77
N TYR A 130 6.75 -2.72 -14.71
CA TYR A 130 7.30 -1.35 -14.84
C TYR A 130 8.70 -1.32 -15.42
N ARG A 131 9.51 -2.35 -15.15
CA ARG A 131 10.84 -2.46 -15.73
C ARG A 131 10.81 -2.45 -17.26
N VAL A 132 9.85 -3.15 -17.87
CA VAL A 132 9.71 -3.16 -19.32
C VAL A 132 9.45 -1.75 -19.88
N PHE A 133 8.68 -0.92 -19.18
CA PHE A 133 8.50 0.47 -19.58
C PHE A 133 9.81 1.26 -19.52
N ALA A 134 10.58 1.10 -18.44
CA ALA A 134 11.87 1.76 -18.28
C ALA A 134 12.91 1.28 -19.30
N ASP A 135 13.04 -0.02 -19.51
CA ASP A 135 13.98 -0.62 -20.45
C ASP A 135 13.69 -0.21 -21.91
N ASN A 136 12.42 0.08 -22.23
CA ASN A 136 12.00 0.62 -23.53
C ASN A 136 11.99 2.16 -23.61
N GLY A 137 12.55 2.83 -22.61
CA GLY A 137 12.75 4.29 -22.63
C GLY A 137 11.45 5.11 -22.52
N LEU A 138 10.36 4.54 -21.97
CA LEU A 138 9.14 5.28 -21.74
C LEU A 138 9.38 6.34 -20.65
N THR A 139 9.05 7.59 -20.95
CA THR A 139 9.17 8.72 -20.02
C THR A 139 7.89 9.02 -19.26
N THR A 140 6.79 8.36 -19.64
CA THR A 140 5.47 8.46 -19.01
C THR A 140 4.87 7.07 -18.85
N LEU A 141 3.87 6.91 -18.01
CA LEU A 141 3.19 5.64 -17.77
C LEU A 141 2.00 5.50 -18.71
N PRO A 142 1.93 4.45 -19.53
CA PRO A 142 0.78 4.18 -20.40
C PRO A 142 -0.41 3.66 -19.60
N GLU A 143 -1.60 3.74 -20.18
CA GLU A 143 -2.85 3.25 -19.60
C GLU A 143 -2.91 1.71 -19.50
N TYR A 144 -2.20 1.02 -20.41
CA TYR A 144 -2.23 -0.43 -20.53
C TYR A 144 -0.82 -1.02 -20.46
N TRP A 145 -0.72 -2.23 -19.94
CA TRP A 145 0.55 -2.98 -19.92
C TRP A 145 1.07 -3.29 -21.33
N ASN A 146 0.15 -3.55 -22.28
CA ASN A 146 0.50 -3.63 -23.72
C ASN A 146 0.53 -2.23 -24.33
N TYR A 147 1.56 -1.47 -24.01
CA TYR A 147 1.71 -0.06 -24.39
C TYR A 147 1.97 0.16 -25.90
N GLU A 148 2.35 -0.89 -26.62
CA GLU A 148 2.59 -0.84 -28.09
C GLU A 148 1.26 -0.71 -28.86
N GLU A 149 0.20 -1.29 -28.34
CA GLU A 149 -1.13 -1.13 -28.92
C GLU A 149 -1.70 0.25 -28.63
N LEU A 150 -1.71 1.11 -29.65
CA LEU A 150 -2.24 2.47 -29.55
C LEU A 150 -3.77 2.55 -29.59
N TRP A 151 -4.42 1.53 -30.13
CA TRP A 151 -5.84 1.57 -30.42
C TRP A 151 -6.62 0.46 -29.71
N LEU A 152 -7.74 0.82 -29.11
CA LEU A 152 -8.77 -0.09 -28.64
C LEU A 152 -10.04 0.18 -29.45
N GLY A 153 -10.27 -0.58 -30.50
CA GLY A 153 -11.33 -0.29 -31.45
C GLY A 153 -11.12 1.09 -32.10
N SER A 154 -12.03 2.04 -31.85
CA SER A 154 -11.95 3.42 -32.36
C SER A 154 -11.30 4.41 -31.37
N MET A 155 -10.92 3.97 -30.16
CA MET A 155 -10.36 4.84 -29.14
C MET A 155 -8.83 4.76 -29.09
N VAL A 156 -8.17 5.92 -28.96
CA VAL A 156 -6.73 6.01 -28.72
C VAL A 156 -6.46 5.79 -27.24
N ARG A 157 -5.54 4.89 -26.92
CA ARG A 157 -5.09 4.64 -25.55
C ARG A 157 -4.14 5.74 -25.08
N SER A 158 -4.30 6.15 -23.83
CA SER A 158 -3.41 7.13 -23.22
C SER A 158 -2.00 6.56 -23.02
N ARG A 159 -0.97 7.36 -23.33
CA ARG A 159 0.42 7.09 -23.00
C ARG A 159 0.92 7.87 -21.78
N ASN A 160 0.05 8.68 -21.18
CA ASN A 160 0.35 9.42 -19.95
C ASN A 160 -0.83 9.27 -18.98
N HIS A 161 -0.88 8.14 -18.27
CA HIS A 161 -2.02 7.75 -17.45
C HIS A 161 -1.63 7.67 -15.96
N ALA A 162 -2.06 8.66 -15.20
CA ALA A 162 -1.67 8.83 -13.79
C ALA A 162 -2.05 7.64 -12.89
N MET A 163 -3.12 6.90 -13.22
CA MET A 163 -3.56 5.75 -12.42
C MET A 163 -2.58 4.58 -12.44
N MET A 164 -1.67 4.52 -13.41
CA MET A 164 -0.56 3.56 -13.39
C MET A 164 0.58 3.97 -12.43
N GLY A 165 0.51 5.16 -11.82
CA GLY A 165 1.55 5.70 -10.93
C GLY A 165 1.57 5.15 -9.50
N HIS A 166 0.75 4.17 -9.15
CA HIS A 166 0.64 3.63 -7.79
C HIS A 166 1.93 2.98 -7.26
N VAL A 167 2.84 2.56 -8.11
CA VAL A 167 4.18 2.09 -7.72
C VAL A 167 4.93 3.13 -6.89
N ARG A 168 4.73 4.44 -7.16
CA ARG A 168 5.33 5.52 -6.38
C ARG A 168 4.85 5.52 -4.93
N GLU A 169 3.57 5.22 -4.69
CA GLU A 169 3.03 5.12 -3.33
C GLU A 169 3.71 3.99 -2.56
N TRP A 170 3.89 2.81 -3.18
CA TRP A 170 4.65 1.71 -2.58
C TRP A 170 6.09 2.10 -2.30
N MET A 171 6.79 2.73 -3.25
CA MET A 171 8.17 3.21 -3.04
C MET A 171 8.27 4.19 -1.86
N THR A 172 7.32 5.12 -1.74
CA THR A 172 7.33 6.13 -0.68
C THR A 172 6.90 5.54 0.67
N SER A 173 5.80 4.78 0.67
CA SER A 173 5.16 4.32 1.91
C SER A 173 5.84 3.11 2.51
N PHE A 174 6.43 2.24 1.69
CA PHE A 174 7.01 0.98 2.18
C PHE A 174 8.52 0.92 1.96
N VAL A 175 9.03 1.13 0.75
CA VAL A 175 10.49 1.08 0.54
C VAL A 175 11.18 2.19 1.34
N LEU A 176 10.72 3.44 1.22
CA LEU A 176 11.23 4.56 2.00
C LEU A 176 10.63 4.59 3.43
N GLY A 177 9.43 4.05 3.62
CA GLY A 177 8.78 3.88 4.91
C GLY A 177 7.99 5.10 5.41
N LEU A 178 7.69 6.08 4.57
CA LEU A 178 6.99 7.31 4.97
C LEU A 178 5.47 7.16 4.89
N ARG A 179 4.80 7.10 6.04
CA ARG A 179 3.33 6.98 6.11
C ARG A 179 2.74 7.93 7.14
N PRO A 180 1.65 8.66 6.81
CA PRO A 180 0.89 9.42 7.81
C PRO A 180 0.18 8.46 8.77
N GLN A 181 0.17 8.78 10.07
CA GLN A 181 -0.60 8.09 11.11
C GLN A 181 -1.75 8.93 11.65
N SER A 182 -1.83 10.18 11.25
CA SER A 182 -2.93 11.08 11.60
C SER A 182 -3.27 12.03 10.46
N PRO A 183 -4.52 12.51 10.37
CA PRO A 183 -4.88 13.59 9.46
C PRO A 183 -3.94 14.79 9.64
N GLY A 184 -3.55 15.42 8.53
CA GLY A 184 -2.65 16.58 8.54
C GLY A 184 -1.19 16.28 8.91
N TRP A 185 -0.76 15.01 8.97
CA TRP A 185 0.62 14.60 9.22
C TRP A 185 1.19 14.99 10.60
N THR A 186 0.35 15.25 11.60
CA THR A 186 0.84 15.56 12.95
C THR A 186 1.50 14.36 13.62
N LYS A 187 1.12 13.14 13.19
CA LYS A 187 1.82 11.89 13.51
C LYS A 187 2.17 11.15 12.23
N MET A 188 3.36 10.55 12.21
CA MET A 188 3.82 9.79 11.06
C MET A 188 4.64 8.57 11.47
N LEU A 189 4.74 7.62 10.55
CA LEU A 189 5.59 6.45 10.66
C LEU A 189 6.76 6.59 9.67
N VAL A 190 7.96 6.31 10.14
CA VAL A 190 9.16 6.08 9.33
C VAL A 190 9.58 4.63 9.55
N ALA A 191 9.10 3.74 8.72
CA ALA A 191 9.35 2.30 8.83
C ALA A 191 9.69 1.72 7.45
N PRO A 192 10.95 1.86 7.02
CA PRO A 192 11.39 1.33 5.75
C PRO A 192 11.36 -0.20 5.75
N TYR A 193 10.99 -0.76 4.60
CA TYR A 193 11.16 -2.17 4.31
C TYR A 193 12.50 -2.35 3.58
N ALA A 194 13.38 -3.18 4.14
CA ALA A 194 14.71 -3.39 3.59
C ALA A 194 14.69 -4.43 2.45
N VAL A 195 13.99 -4.10 1.34
CA VAL A 195 13.93 -4.96 0.13
C VAL A 195 15.31 -5.56 -0.16
N ALA A 196 15.38 -6.88 -0.33
CA ALA A 196 16.64 -7.62 -0.32
C ALA A 196 17.65 -7.10 -1.36
N GLU A 197 17.20 -6.82 -2.57
CA GLU A 197 18.03 -6.39 -3.71
C GLU A 197 18.42 -4.91 -3.66
N LEU A 198 17.73 -4.10 -2.85
CA LEU A 198 18.05 -2.68 -2.74
C LEU A 198 19.15 -2.45 -1.70
N THR A 199 20.15 -1.68 -2.04
CA THR A 199 21.24 -1.29 -1.12
C THR A 199 20.99 0.05 -0.44
N TYR A 200 20.14 0.90 -1.02
CA TYR A 200 19.76 2.20 -0.43
C TYR A 200 18.42 2.69 -0.99
N ALA A 201 17.79 3.57 -0.25
CA ALA A 201 16.74 4.45 -0.77
C ALA A 201 16.83 5.83 -0.10
N LYS A 202 16.45 6.87 -0.85
CA LYS A 202 16.31 8.21 -0.30
C LYS A 202 15.17 8.97 -0.98
N GLY A 203 14.48 9.79 -0.19
CA GLY A 203 13.38 10.61 -0.72
C GLY A 203 12.84 11.59 0.29
N SER A 204 11.85 12.33 -0.14
CA SER A 204 11.20 13.34 0.69
C SER A 204 9.72 13.46 0.33
N VAL A 205 8.93 13.91 1.31
CA VAL A 205 7.51 14.23 1.15
C VAL A 205 7.28 15.64 1.70
N MET A 206 6.58 16.46 0.92
CA MET A 206 6.08 17.75 1.39
C MET A 206 4.85 17.51 2.25
N THR A 207 4.86 18.02 3.47
CA THR A 207 3.73 17.98 4.40
C THR A 207 3.27 19.41 4.71
N PRO A 208 2.09 19.60 5.34
CA PRO A 208 1.68 20.94 5.81
C PRO A 208 2.69 21.60 6.79
N TRP A 209 3.55 20.81 7.41
CA TRP A 209 4.55 21.23 8.40
C TRP A 209 5.94 21.46 7.79
N GLY A 210 6.11 21.21 6.51
CA GLY A 210 7.38 21.26 5.81
C GLY A 210 7.82 19.93 5.22
N ILE A 211 9.05 19.90 4.72
CA ILE A 211 9.58 18.71 4.03
C ILE A 211 10.08 17.70 5.06
N VAL A 212 9.56 16.49 5.00
CA VAL A 212 10.14 15.32 5.65
C VAL A 212 11.13 14.67 4.69
N LYS A 213 12.32 14.30 5.18
CA LYS A 213 13.34 13.61 4.39
C LYS A 213 13.68 12.29 5.08
N VAL A 214 13.81 11.23 4.32
CA VAL A 214 14.30 9.93 4.81
C VAL A 214 15.32 9.39 3.83
N SER A 215 16.35 8.76 4.36
CA SER A 215 17.29 7.95 3.60
C SER A 215 17.74 6.77 4.42
N TRP A 216 17.91 5.64 3.77
CA TRP A 216 18.54 4.48 4.39
C TRP A 216 19.53 3.82 3.43
N LYS A 217 20.48 3.09 4.01
CA LYS A 217 21.44 2.28 3.26
C LYS A 217 21.80 1.02 4.02
N LYS A 218 22.11 -0.04 3.28
CA LYS A 218 22.72 -1.28 3.78
C LYS A 218 24.20 -1.27 3.45
N GLU A 219 25.04 -1.49 4.45
CA GLU A 219 26.50 -1.66 4.26
C GLU A 219 26.95 -2.82 5.14
N ASN A 220 27.47 -3.86 4.51
CA ASN A 220 27.77 -5.12 5.16
C ASN A 220 26.52 -5.64 5.92
N GLU A 221 26.66 -5.94 7.19
CA GLU A 221 25.57 -6.39 8.07
C GLU A 221 24.83 -5.23 8.79
N SER A 222 25.11 -4.00 8.41
CA SER A 222 24.55 -2.81 9.07
C SER A 222 23.49 -2.12 8.20
N PHE A 223 22.43 -1.66 8.88
CA PHE A 223 21.42 -0.78 8.30
C PHE A 223 21.54 0.61 8.91
N PHE A 224 21.64 1.61 8.08
CA PHE A 224 21.72 3.01 8.47
C PHE A 224 20.45 3.72 8.03
N LEU A 225 19.76 4.38 8.95
CA LEU A 225 18.56 5.15 8.69
C LEU A 225 18.78 6.60 9.14
N ALA A 226 18.52 7.55 8.28
CA ALA A 226 18.49 8.97 8.59
C ALA A 226 17.14 9.58 8.25
N ALA A 227 16.60 10.37 9.15
CA ALA A 227 15.34 11.08 8.99
C ALA A 227 15.45 12.54 9.41
N TYR A 228 14.87 13.45 8.64
CA TYR A 228 14.64 14.84 9.02
C TYR A 228 13.13 15.06 9.19
N ILE A 229 12.74 15.44 10.40
CA ILE A 229 11.35 15.66 10.81
C ILE A 229 11.15 17.16 11.08
N PRO A 230 10.27 17.86 10.38
CA PRO A 230 9.99 19.26 10.63
C PRO A 230 9.20 19.48 11.94
N LEU A 231 9.22 20.72 12.44
CA LEU A 231 8.45 21.10 13.63
C LEU A 231 6.95 20.84 13.42
N GLY A 232 6.26 20.32 14.45
CA GLY A 232 4.82 20.03 14.42
C GLY A 232 4.48 18.58 14.08
N ILE A 233 5.48 17.75 13.79
CA ILE A 233 5.31 16.31 13.55
C ILE A 233 5.96 15.51 14.69
N ILE A 234 5.24 14.47 15.16
CA ILE A 234 5.81 13.39 15.96
C ILE A 234 5.92 12.16 15.05
N ALA A 235 7.12 11.60 14.95
CA ALA A 235 7.39 10.44 14.11
C ALA A 235 7.74 9.21 14.95
N THR A 236 7.10 8.09 14.62
CA THR A 236 7.55 6.78 15.08
C THR A 236 8.54 6.23 14.05
N VAL A 237 9.81 6.07 14.45
CA VAL A 237 10.86 5.56 13.58
C VAL A 237 11.13 4.10 13.95
N CYS A 238 11.00 3.20 12.97
CA CYS A 238 11.20 1.76 13.15
C CYS A 238 12.37 1.29 12.28
N MET A 239 13.25 0.52 12.88
CA MET A 239 14.26 -0.23 12.13
C MET A 239 13.61 -1.48 11.51
N PRO A 240 14.05 -1.94 10.33
CA PRO A 240 13.54 -3.20 9.77
C PRO A 240 13.76 -4.38 10.72
N LYS A 241 12.85 -5.37 10.68
CA LYS A 241 12.88 -6.53 11.59
C LYS A 241 14.19 -7.29 11.51
N GLU A 242 14.73 -7.46 10.32
CA GLU A 242 16.00 -8.14 10.02
C GLU A 242 17.21 -7.42 10.65
N TYR A 243 17.02 -6.17 11.05
CA TYR A 243 18.01 -5.32 11.72
C TYR A 243 17.57 -4.97 13.16
N GLY A 244 16.90 -5.89 13.84
CA GLY A 244 16.55 -5.81 15.25
C GLY A 244 15.21 -5.17 15.57
N GLY A 245 14.48 -4.63 14.57
CA GLY A 245 13.09 -4.18 14.73
C GLY A 245 12.85 -3.11 15.80
N SER A 246 13.87 -2.37 16.25
CA SER A 246 13.74 -1.36 17.30
C SER A 246 12.85 -0.20 16.84
N GLN A 247 12.12 0.39 17.79
CA GLN A 247 11.20 1.49 17.57
C GLN A 247 11.51 2.65 18.49
N LEU A 248 11.45 3.89 17.96
CA LEU A 248 11.69 5.12 18.71
C LEU A 248 10.68 6.18 18.30
N GLU A 249 10.04 6.85 19.27
CA GLU A 249 9.24 8.04 19.02
C GLU A 249 10.15 9.29 19.06
N VAL A 250 10.08 10.12 18.03
CA VAL A 250 10.94 11.30 17.86
C VAL A 250 10.14 12.53 17.47
N GLY A 251 10.58 13.69 17.94
CA GLY A 251 10.08 15.00 17.51
C GLY A 251 10.87 15.56 16.33
N SER A 252 10.80 16.90 16.16
CA SER A 252 11.52 17.63 15.11
C SER A 252 13.04 17.52 15.25
N GLY A 253 13.72 17.47 14.12
CA GLY A 253 15.18 17.42 14.07
C GLY A 253 15.73 16.41 13.05
N GLU A 254 17.05 16.25 13.09
CA GLU A 254 17.76 15.23 12.33
C GLU A 254 18.04 14.02 13.22
N TRP A 255 17.64 12.85 12.74
CA TRP A 255 17.80 11.59 13.44
C TRP A 255 18.64 10.63 12.61
N LYS A 256 19.59 9.97 13.24
CA LYS A 256 20.47 8.97 12.61
C LYS A 256 20.50 7.74 13.48
N LEU A 257 20.09 6.61 12.94
CA LEU A 257 20.07 5.31 13.60
C LEU A 257 20.95 4.33 12.81
N LYS A 258 21.56 3.42 13.56
CA LYS A 258 22.32 2.30 13.01
C LYS A 258 21.92 1.03 13.74
N SER A 259 21.74 -0.05 13.01
CA SER A 259 21.56 -1.39 13.59
C SER A 259 22.32 -2.43 12.78
N ILE A 260 22.55 -3.59 13.38
CA ILE A 260 23.23 -4.73 12.77
C ILE A 260 22.18 -5.81 12.51
N GLN A 261 22.36 -6.54 11.42
CA GLN A 261 21.49 -7.64 11.04
C GLN A 261 21.47 -8.70 12.16
N VAL A 262 20.26 -9.17 12.49
CA VAL A 262 20.02 -10.24 13.46
C VAL A 262 19.67 -11.49 12.66
N PHE A 263 20.42 -12.57 12.87
CA PHE A 263 20.24 -13.87 12.21
C PHE A 263 19.33 -14.78 13.03
#